data_ae825efce06128a479d336f877ed829e
#
_entry.id   ae825efce06128a479d336f877ed829e
#
_cell.length_a   1.000
_cell.length_b   1.000
_cell.length_c   1.000
_cell.angle_alpha   90.00
_cell.angle_beta   90.00
_cell.angle_gamma   90.00
#
_symmetry.space_group_name_H-M   'P 1'
#
loop_
_entity.id
_entity.type
_entity.pdbx_description
1 polymer ?
#
loop_
_entity_poly.entity_id
_entity_poly.type
_entity_poly.pdbx_seq_one_letter_code
_entity_poly.pdbx_strand_id
1 'polypeptide(L)'
;MSSLAASDERTLAAPAKIIQPAWVRTAHWINAVAMILMIMSGWQIYNASPLFDFNFSSSITLGGWLGGALLWHFAAMWLLMVNGLVYVVLGFATGRFRRKLLPITPGGVISDAKAALTGKLSHDDLTKYNYVQKLLYAGIIVVGVVIVLSGLSIWKPVQFQYLTALFGGYDVARYVHFICMSAIVAFLIVHVALALLVPKSLRAMIIGR
;
A
#
# COMPACT_ATOMS: atom_id res chain seq x y z
N MET A 1 -6.57 -36.41 -58.47
CA MET A 1 -6.47 -34.96 -58.15
C MET A 1 -7.21 -34.70 -56.86
N SER A 2 -6.53 -34.82 -55.74
CA SER A 2 -7.09 -34.59 -54.42
C SER A 2 -6.51 -33.29 -53.89
N SER A 3 -7.37 -32.29 -53.77
CA SER A 3 -7.05 -30.93 -53.35
C SER A 3 -6.73 -30.90 -51.88
N LEU A 4 -5.57 -30.41 -51.59
CA LEU A 4 -5.10 -29.94 -50.28
C LEU A 4 -6.05 -28.86 -49.74
N ALA A 5 -6.86 -29.20 -48.77
CA ALA A 5 -7.44 -28.24 -47.82
C ALA A 5 -6.54 -28.25 -46.61
N ALA A 6 -5.49 -27.46 -46.64
CA ALA A 6 -4.75 -27.06 -45.44
C ALA A 6 -5.67 -26.16 -44.61
N SER A 7 -6.32 -26.72 -43.64
CA SER A 7 -7.01 -25.99 -42.59
C SER A 7 -5.99 -25.17 -41.80
N ASP A 8 -5.94 -23.88 -42.11
CA ASP A 8 -5.23 -22.85 -41.34
C ASP A 8 -5.94 -22.72 -40.00
N GLU A 9 -5.77 -23.68 -39.10
CA GLU A 9 -6.08 -23.57 -37.69
C GLU A 9 -5.08 -22.56 -37.08
N ARG A 10 -5.33 -21.26 -37.33
CA ARG A 10 -4.85 -20.24 -36.43
C ARG A 10 -5.44 -20.53 -35.05
N THR A 11 -4.70 -21.23 -34.24
CA THR A 11 -4.96 -21.39 -32.81
C THR A 11 -5.06 -19.97 -32.26
N LEU A 12 -6.29 -19.48 -32.15
CA LEU A 12 -6.57 -18.23 -31.44
C LEU A 12 -6.09 -18.41 -30.03
N ALA A 13 -4.89 -17.92 -29.74
CA ALA A 13 -4.34 -17.94 -28.40
C ALA A 13 -5.38 -17.36 -27.44
N ALA A 14 -5.77 -18.14 -26.45
CA ALA A 14 -6.76 -17.70 -25.46
C ALA A 14 -6.35 -16.33 -24.91
N PRO A 15 -7.30 -15.37 -24.76
CA PRO A 15 -6.97 -14.03 -24.31
C PRO A 15 -6.25 -14.10 -22.97
N ALA A 16 -5.10 -13.44 -22.88
CA ALA A 16 -4.26 -13.47 -21.68
C ALA A 16 -5.08 -13.03 -20.46
N LYS A 17 -5.13 -13.88 -19.43
CA LYS A 17 -5.91 -13.65 -18.20
C LYS A 17 -5.45 -12.36 -17.52
N ILE A 18 -6.36 -11.41 -17.31
CA ILE A 18 -6.08 -10.17 -16.58
C ILE A 18 -5.93 -10.51 -15.11
N ILE A 19 -4.73 -10.30 -14.56
CA ILE A 19 -4.40 -10.51 -13.15
C ILE A 19 -4.82 -9.29 -12.33
N GLN A 20 -4.46 -8.08 -12.81
CA GLN A 20 -4.78 -6.82 -12.17
C GLN A 20 -5.56 -5.89 -13.12
N PRO A 21 -6.80 -5.49 -12.77
CA PRO A 21 -7.57 -4.53 -13.54
C PRO A 21 -6.87 -3.17 -13.65
N ALA A 22 -7.13 -2.42 -14.71
CA ALA A 22 -6.49 -1.13 -14.94
C ALA A 22 -6.69 -0.14 -13.78
N TRP A 23 -7.90 -0.04 -13.23
CA TRP A 23 -8.19 0.86 -12.11
C TRP A 23 -7.36 0.54 -10.85
N VAL A 24 -7.10 -0.76 -10.58
CA VAL A 24 -6.22 -1.17 -9.45
C VAL A 24 -4.79 -0.72 -9.68
N ARG A 25 -4.29 -0.89 -10.91
CA ARG A 25 -2.93 -0.48 -11.28
C ARG A 25 -2.74 1.02 -11.20
N THR A 26 -3.70 1.79 -11.75
CA THR A 26 -3.68 3.25 -11.68
C THR A 26 -3.72 3.74 -10.24
N ALA A 27 -4.67 3.24 -9.43
CA ALA A 27 -4.75 3.59 -8.02
C ALA A 27 -3.46 3.23 -7.25
N HIS A 28 -2.85 2.08 -7.55
CA HIS A 28 -1.61 1.66 -6.92
C HIS A 28 -0.44 2.63 -7.22
N TRP A 29 -0.24 3.01 -8.47
CA TRP A 29 0.86 3.89 -8.84
C TRP A 29 0.66 5.32 -8.33
N ILE A 30 -0.58 5.81 -8.32
CA ILE A 30 -0.90 7.10 -7.68
C ILE A 30 -0.57 7.03 -6.18
N ASN A 31 -0.97 5.94 -5.48
CA ASN A 31 -0.63 5.76 -4.07
C ASN A 31 0.88 5.63 -3.84
N ALA A 32 1.62 4.97 -4.73
CA ALA A 32 3.07 4.85 -4.59
C ALA A 32 3.76 6.22 -4.63
N VAL A 33 3.38 7.08 -5.57
CA VAL A 33 3.92 8.46 -5.66
C VAL A 33 3.50 9.27 -4.43
N ALA A 34 2.20 9.27 -4.07
CA ALA A 34 1.70 10.01 -2.92
C ALA A 34 2.38 9.58 -1.63
N MET A 35 2.59 8.27 -1.42
CA MET A 35 3.23 7.72 -0.23
C MET A 35 4.69 8.15 -0.10
N ILE A 36 5.46 8.14 -1.19
CA ILE A 36 6.85 8.63 -1.18
C ILE A 36 6.89 10.10 -0.80
N LEU A 37 6.04 10.94 -1.39
CA LEU A 37 5.95 12.36 -1.06
C LEU A 37 5.56 12.58 0.41
N MET A 38 4.59 11.80 0.93
CA MET A 38 4.17 11.85 2.34
C MET A 38 5.29 11.48 3.30
N ILE A 39 6.04 10.41 3.01
CA ILE A 39 7.17 9.97 3.84
C ILE A 39 8.27 11.04 3.87
N MET A 40 8.73 11.48 2.71
CA MET A 40 9.83 12.46 2.61
C MET A 40 9.47 13.80 3.25
N SER A 41 8.25 14.31 3.03
CA SER A 41 7.76 15.54 3.65
C SER A 41 7.51 15.37 5.15
N GLY A 42 6.99 14.20 5.57
CA GLY A 42 6.80 13.85 6.97
C GLY A 42 8.11 13.81 7.76
N TRP A 43 9.18 13.28 7.18
CA TRP A 43 10.52 13.32 7.78
C TRP A 43 11.04 14.74 7.96
N GLN A 44 10.76 15.65 7.01
CA GLN A 44 11.12 17.07 7.17
C GLN A 44 10.29 17.75 8.27
N ILE A 45 8.99 17.42 8.39
CA ILE A 45 8.15 17.91 9.48
C ILE A 45 8.67 17.40 10.82
N TYR A 46 9.01 16.11 10.91
CA TYR A 46 9.61 15.52 12.09
C TYR A 46 10.90 16.25 12.53
N ASN A 47 11.78 16.58 11.59
CA ASN A 47 13.04 17.31 11.87
C ASN A 47 12.80 18.69 12.51
N ALA A 48 11.65 19.32 12.30
CA ALA A 48 11.31 20.60 12.92
C ALA A 48 10.92 20.47 14.41
N SER A 49 10.45 19.29 14.83
CA SER A 49 10.12 18.99 16.23
C SER A 49 10.27 17.48 16.48
N PRO A 50 11.51 16.98 16.64
CA PRO A 50 11.79 15.57 16.79
C PRO A 50 11.14 14.97 18.05
N LEU A 51 10.67 13.73 17.94
CA LEU A 51 10.15 12.94 19.08
C LEU A 51 11.26 12.15 19.79
N PHE A 52 12.36 11.92 19.09
CA PHE A 52 13.52 11.14 19.56
C PHE A 52 14.80 11.91 19.23
N ASP A 53 15.91 11.54 19.84
CA ASP A 53 17.20 12.20 19.68
C ASP A 53 17.90 11.80 18.35
N PHE A 54 17.22 12.04 17.22
CA PHE A 54 17.79 11.91 15.89
C PHE A 54 17.03 12.77 14.87
N ASN A 55 17.67 13.04 13.73
CA ASN A 55 17.08 13.72 12.57
C ASN A 55 17.31 12.91 11.29
N PHE A 56 16.37 13.02 10.35
CA PHE A 56 16.53 12.48 9.01
C PHE A 56 17.45 13.39 8.18
N SER A 57 18.31 12.79 7.33
CA SER A 57 19.18 13.55 6.44
C SER A 57 18.37 14.40 5.45
N SER A 58 18.85 15.61 5.16
CA SER A 58 18.24 16.51 4.17
C SER A 58 18.19 15.90 2.75
N SER A 59 19.04 14.93 2.46
CA SER A 59 19.04 14.22 1.16
C SER A 59 17.82 13.32 0.93
N ILE A 60 17.11 12.93 1.99
CA ILE A 60 15.94 12.06 1.93
C ILE A 60 14.67 12.76 2.41
N THR A 61 14.71 14.04 2.72
CA THR A 61 13.55 14.84 3.14
C THR A 61 13.07 15.76 2.00
N LEU A 62 11.81 16.20 2.07
CA LEU A 62 11.19 17.04 1.05
C LEU A 62 10.61 18.31 1.67
N GLY A 63 10.86 19.46 1.02
CA GLY A 63 10.32 20.76 1.38
C GLY A 63 11.33 21.74 1.94
N GLY A 64 12.54 21.30 2.32
CA GLY A 64 13.68 22.11 2.77
C GLY A 64 13.51 22.75 4.16
N TRP A 65 12.29 23.17 4.53
CA TRP A 65 11.92 23.77 5.82
C TRP A 65 10.49 23.38 6.20
N LEU A 66 10.07 23.65 7.43
CA LEU A 66 8.77 23.20 7.94
C LEU A 66 7.58 23.61 7.06
N GLY A 67 7.50 24.89 6.65
CA GLY A 67 6.38 25.38 5.83
C GLY A 67 6.35 24.72 4.45
N GLY A 68 7.50 24.57 3.79
CA GLY A 68 7.60 23.86 2.52
C GLY A 68 7.23 22.39 2.64
N ALA A 69 7.65 21.74 3.72
CA ALA A 69 7.29 20.34 4.00
C ALA A 69 5.78 20.16 4.23
N LEU A 70 5.14 21.08 4.96
CA LEU A 70 3.70 21.06 5.19
C LEU A 70 2.91 21.20 3.89
N LEU A 71 3.35 22.08 2.96
CA LEU A 71 2.70 22.21 1.64
C LEU A 71 2.74 20.89 0.86
N TRP A 72 3.89 20.23 0.79
CA TRP A 72 4.03 18.94 0.13
C TRP A 72 3.22 17.85 0.81
N HIS A 73 3.26 17.81 2.15
CA HIS A 73 2.55 16.80 2.93
C HIS A 73 1.04 16.88 2.72
N PHE A 74 0.46 18.08 2.80
CA PHE A 74 -0.98 18.26 2.58
C PHE A 74 -1.39 18.06 1.12
N ALA A 75 -0.58 18.47 0.15
CA ALA A 75 -0.85 18.20 -1.26
C ALA A 75 -0.89 16.68 -1.54
N ALA A 76 0.11 15.94 -1.05
CA ALA A 76 0.17 14.50 -1.19
C ALA A 76 -0.93 13.78 -0.37
N MET A 77 -1.28 14.31 0.81
CA MET A 77 -2.40 13.82 1.63
C MET A 77 -3.73 13.85 0.85
N TRP A 78 -4.05 14.95 0.19
CA TRP A 78 -5.30 15.04 -0.59
C TRP A 78 -5.29 14.05 -1.76
N LEU A 79 -4.15 13.90 -2.44
CA LEU A 79 -4.00 12.91 -3.50
C LEU A 79 -4.23 11.48 -2.96
N LEU A 80 -3.61 11.15 -1.82
CA LEU A 80 -3.74 9.85 -1.17
C LEU A 80 -5.18 9.59 -0.71
N MET A 81 -5.83 10.59 -0.08
CA MET A 81 -7.20 10.47 0.44
C MET A 81 -8.22 10.25 -0.69
N VAL A 82 -8.17 11.07 -1.75
CA VAL A 82 -9.10 10.94 -2.88
C VAL A 82 -8.91 9.61 -3.59
N ASN A 83 -7.66 9.25 -3.91
CA ASN A 83 -7.36 7.98 -4.57
C ASN A 83 -7.69 6.78 -3.67
N GLY A 84 -7.42 6.86 -2.37
CA GLY A 84 -7.76 5.83 -1.39
C GLY A 84 -9.27 5.62 -1.27
N LEU A 85 -10.05 6.70 -1.24
CA LEU A 85 -11.51 6.64 -1.22
C LEU A 85 -12.04 5.95 -2.49
N VAL A 86 -11.57 6.35 -3.67
CA VAL A 86 -11.93 5.72 -4.95
C VAL A 86 -11.58 4.23 -4.93
N TYR A 87 -10.39 3.86 -4.46
CA TYR A 87 -9.96 2.48 -4.34
C TYR A 87 -10.86 1.65 -3.41
N VAL A 88 -11.23 2.21 -2.26
CA VAL A 88 -12.10 1.55 -1.28
C VAL A 88 -13.50 1.37 -1.85
N VAL A 89 -14.10 2.41 -2.43
CA VAL A 89 -15.44 2.35 -3.05
C VAL A 89 -15.47 1.32 -4.16
N LEU A 90 -14.53 1.36 -5.11
CA LEU A 90 -14.44 0.38 -6.19
C LEU A 90 -14.13 -1.04 -5.67
N GLY A 91 -13.33 -1.16 -4.62
CA GLY A 91 -13.01 -2.43 -3.98
C GLY A 91 -14.24 -3.13 -3.40
N PHE A 92 -15.13 -2.39 -2.76
CA PHE A 92 -16.41 -2.89 -2.26
C PHE A 92 -17.42 -3.11 -3.40
N ALA A 93 -17.63 -2.12 -4.27
CA ALA A 93 -18.60 -2.19 -5.38
C ALA A 93 -18.33 -3.37 -6.32
N THR A 94 -17.06 -3.68 -6.59
CA THR A 94 -16.67 -4.82 -7.42
C THR A 94 -16.58 -6.14 -6.65
N GLY A 95 -16.79 -6.14 -5.33
CA GLY A 95 -16.62 -7.32 -4.47
C GLY A 95 -15.18 -7.83 -4.38
N ARG A 96 -14.19 -7.01 -4.80
CA ARG A 96 -12.78 -7.40 -4.84
C ARG A 96 -12.22 -7.72 -3.46
N PHE A 97 -12.53 -6.93 -2.44
CA PHE A 97 -12.03 -7.16 -1.09
C PHE A 97 -12.49 -8.51 -0.53
N ARG A 98 -13.76 -8.83 -0.72
CA ARG A 98 -14.30 -10.14 -0.29
C ARG A 98 -13.59 -11.30 -1.00
N ARG A 99 -13.34 -11.18 -2.31
CA ARG A 99 -12.70 -12.26 -3.10
C ARG A 99 -11.20 -12.39 -2.86
N LYS A 100 -10.49 -11.28 -2.57
CA LYS A 100 -9.02 -11.27 -2.51
C LYS A 100 -8.47 -11.28 -1.09
N LEU A 101 -9.13 -10.61 -0.13
CA LEU A 101 -8.62 -10.46 1.22
C LEU A 101 -9.23 -11.44 2.23
N LEU A 102 -10.43 -11.95 1.97
CA LEU A 102 -11.10 -12.86 2.91
C LEU A 102 -11.19 -14.30 2.35
N PRO A 103 -11.28 -15.32 3.22
CA PRO A 103 -11.09 -15.26 4.67
C PRO A 103 -9.61 -15.17 5.07
N ILE A 104 -9.33 -14.67 6.28
CA ILE A 104 -8.03 -14.77 6.95
C ILE A 104 -8.19 -15.71 8.12
N THR A 105 -7.44 -16.83 8.13
CA THR A 105 -7.50 -17.81 9.23
C THR A 105 -6.15 -17.90 9.94
N PRO A 106 -6.09 -17.94 11.29
CA PRO A 106 -4.83 -18.05 12.02
C PRO A 106 -4.00 -19.27 11.60
N GLY A 107 -4.63 -20.41 11.41
CA GLY A 107 -3.96 -21.64 10.96
C GLY A 107 -3.35 -21.51 9.57
N GLY A 108 -4.06 -20.85 8.63
CA GLY A 108 -3.53 -20.55 7.30
C GLY A 108 -2.34 -19.62 7.34
N VAL A 109 -2.38 -18.57 8.16
CA VAL A 109 -1.25 -17.63 8.34
C VAL A 109 -0.02 -18.34 8.89
N ILE A 110 -0.17 -19.18 9.91
CA ILE A 110 0.94 -19.95 10.50
C ILE A 110 1.52 -20.94 9.48
N SER A 111 0.66 -21.63 8.73
CA SER A 111 1.09 -22.56 7.68
C SER A 111 1.90 -21.87 6.58
N ASP A 112 1.39 -20.76 6.06
CA ASP A 112 2.06 -20.01 4.99
C ASP A 112 3.36 -19.33 5.50
N ALA A 113 3.38 -18.86 6.74
CA ALA A 113 4.59 -18.31 7.36
C ALA A 113 5.69 -19.39 7.47
N LYS A 114 5.35 -20.61 7.93
CA LYS A 114 6.29 -21.73 7.97
C LYS A 114 6.78 -22.12 6.58
N ALA A 115 5.87 -22.15 5.57
CA ALA A 115 6.24 -22.44 4.19
C ALA A 115 7.18 -21.36 3.62
N ALA A 116 6.96 -20.10 3.93
CA ALA A 116 7.83 -18.99 3.53
C ALA A 116 9.25 -19.11 4.11
N LEU A 117 9.36 -19.40 5.42
CA LEU A 117 10.63 -19.58 6.11
C LEU A 117 11.43 -20.79 5.61
N THR A 118 10.74 -21.83 5.10
CA THR A 118 11.38 -23.03 4.54
C THR A 118 11.57 -22.99 3.02
N GLY A 119 11.28 -21.86 2.37
CA GLY A 119 11.41 -21.70 0.92
C GLY A 119 10.41 -22.52 0.09
N LYS A 120 9.36 -23.06 0.72
CA LYS A 120 8.33 -23.90 0.10
C LYS A 120 7.05 -23.15 -0.27
N LEU A 121 7.05 -21.81 -0.16
CA LEU A 121 5.89 -21.01 -0.53
C LEU A 121 5.74 -20.98 -2.06
N SER A 122 4.67 -21.61 -2.57
CA SER A 122 4.37 -21.59 -4.01
C SER A 122 3.88 -20.20 -4.45
N HIS A 123 4.39 -19.72 -5.60
CA HIS A 123 4.00 -18.47 -6.26
C HIS A 123 3.37 -18.74 -7.65
N ASP A 124 2.80 -19.93 -7.85
CA ASP A 124 2.34 -20.37 -9.19
C ASP A 124 1.06 -19.65 -9.62
N ASP A 125 0.19 -19.27 -8.70
CA ASP A 125 -1.07 -18.57 -9.01
C ASP A 125 -1.09 -17.14 -8.44
N LEU A 126 -0.66 -16.17 -9.23
CA LEU A 126 -0.70 -14.74 -8.89
C LEU A 126 -2.14 -14.18 -8.79
N THR A 127 -3.15 -14.97 -9.12
CA THR A 127 -4.55 -14.53 -9.00
C THR A 127 -5.09 -14.68 -7.59
N LYS A 128 -4.44 -15.44 -6.72
CA LYS A 128 -4.82 -15.66 -5.32
C LYS A 128 -3.73 -15.14 -4.38
N TYR A 129 -4.14 -14.54 -3.27
CA TYR A 129 -3.22 -14.16 -2.21
C TYR A 129 -3.12 -15.31 -1.19
N ASN A 130 -1.91 -15.60 -0.73
CA ASN A 130 -1.70 -16.46 0.41
C ASN A 130 -2.15 -15.77 1.71
N TYR A 131 -2.28 -16.50 2.82
CA TYR A 131 -2.81 -15.96 4.07
C TYR A 131 -1.90 -14.92 4.70
N VAL A 132 -0.58 -15.02 4.54
CA VAL A 132 0.38 -14.00 5.00
C VAL A 132 0.18 -12.70 4.21
N GLN A 133 0.05 -12.79 2.87
CA GLN A 133 -0.22 -11.61 2.03
C GLN A 133 -1.56 -10.95 2.40
N LYS A 134 -2.62 -11.75 2.63
CA LYS A 134 -3.92 -11.23 3.06
C LYS A 134 -3.82 -10.47 4.38
N LEU A 135 -3.11 -11.04 5.36
CA LEU A 135 -2.89 -10.41 6.66
C LEU A 135 -2.10 -9.10 6.53
N LEU A 136 -1.01 -9.09 5.76
CA LEU A 136 -0.20 -7.89 5.53
C LEU A 136 -0.99 -6.79 4.81
N TYR A 137 -1.80 -7.12 3.80
CA TYR A 137 -2.61 -6.14 3.11
C TYR A 137 -3.77 -5.62 3.96
N ALA A 138 -4.41 -6.48 4.76
CA ALA A 138 -5.41 -6.01 5.72
C ALA A 138 -4.77 -5.14 6.80
N GLY A 139 -3.61 -5.54 7.32
CA GLY A 139 -2.85 -4.79 8.33
C GLY A 139 -2.45 -3.41 7.84
N ILE A 140 -1.91 -3.28 6.61
CA ILE A 140 -1.52 -1.97 6.07
C ILE A 140 -2.72 -1.05 5.83
N ILE A 141 -3.90 -1.59 5.51
CA ILE A 141 -5.14 -0.80 5.43
C ILE A 141 -5.50 -0.24 6.81
N VAL A 142 -5.43 -1.05 7.87
CA VAL A 142 -5.69 -0.61 9.25
C VAL A 142 -4.67 0.46 9.66
N VAL A 143 -3.38 0.25 9.42
CA VAL A 143 -2.33 1.25 9.68
C VAL A 143 -2.61 2.54 8.89
N GLY A 144 -3.06 2.43 7.64
CA GLY A 144 -3.47 3.57 6.81
C GLY A 144 -4.63 4.36 7.42
N VAL A 145 -5.62 3.70 7.98
CA VAL A 145 -6.72 4.38 8.70
C VAL A 145 -6.20 5.08 9.96
N VAL A 146 -5.38 4.40 10.77
CA VAL A 146 -4.85 4.96 12.03
C VAL A 146 -3.94 6.16 11.76
N ILE A 147 -3.07 6.11 10.72
CA ILE A 147 -2.20 7.24 10.40
C ILE A 147 -2.99 8.47 9.92
N VAL A 148 -4.07 8.28 9.18
CA VAL A 148 -4.96 9.39 8.78
C VAL A 148 -5.65 9.99 9.99
N LEU A 149 -6.23 9.17 10.87
CA LEU A 149 -6.92 9.65 12.07
C LEU A 149 -5.97 10.38 13.03
N SER A 150 -4.78 9.81 13.29
CA SER A 150 -3.77 10.49 14.10
C SER A 150 -3.27 11.79 13.45
N GLY A 151 -3.10 11.80 12.11
CA GLY A 151 -2.76 13.01 11.36
C GLY A 151 -3.80 14.12 11.49
N LEU A 152 -5.09 13.79 11.42
CA LEU A 152 -6.19 14.75 11.66
C LEU A 152 -6.15 15.32 13.09
N SER A 153 -5.85 14.48 14.08
CA SER A 153 -5.69 14.90 15.48
C SER A 153 -4.53 15.88 15.68
N ILE A 154 -3.44 15.70 14.92
CA ILE A 154 -2.27 16.60 14.96
C ILE A 154 -2.56 17.90 14.20
N TRP A 155 -3.19 17.80 13.03
CA TRP A 155 -3.43 18.95 12.16
C TRP A 155 -4.46 19.92 12.73
N LYS A 156 -5.55 19.40 13.29
CA LYS A 156 -6.72 20.18 13.77
C LYS A 156 -7.18 19.70 15.17
N PRO A 157 -6.33 19.80 16.21
CA PRO A 157 -6.62 19.21 17.52
C PRO A 157 -7.84 19.82 18.20
N VAL A 158 -8.14 21.09 17.92
CA VAL A 158 -9.33 21.78 18.49
C VAL A 158 -10.60 21.33 17.78
N GLN A 159 -10.59 21.27 16.44
CA GLN A 159 -11.74 20.83 15.66
C GLN A 159 -12.04 19.34 15.85
N PHE A 160 -11.01 18.52 16.02
CA PHE A 160 -11.13 17.08 16.26
C PHE A 160 -10.78 16.71 17.70
N GLN A 161 -11.23 17.49 18.68
CA GLN A 161 -10.90 17.31 20.10
C GLN A 161 -11.23 15.90 20.64
N TYR A 162 -12.36 15.31 20.23
CA TYR A 162 -12.73 13.95 20.64
C TYR A 162 -11.79 12.90 20.05
N LEU A 163 -11.37 13.08 18.81
CA LEU A 163 -10.40 12.21 18.18
C LEU A 163 -9.01 12.35 18.81
N THR A 164 -8.60 13.58 19.12
CA THR A 164 -7.35 13.84 19.84
C THR A 164 -7.37 13.22 21.25
N ALA A 165 -8.50 13.33 21.95
CA ALA A 165 -8.69 12.67 23.25
C ALA A 165 -8.66 11.14 23.15
N LEU A 166 -9.23 10.56 22.09
CA LEU A 166 -9.20 9.11 21.82
C LEU A 166 -7.76 8.58 21.71
N PHE A 167 -6.84 9.35 21.11
CA PHE A 167 -5.41 9.02 21.04
C PHE A 167 -4.66 9.29 22.34
N GLY A 168 -5.28 9.88 23.38
CA GLY A 168 -4.63 10.24 24.62
C GLY A 168 -3.95 11.61 24.60
N GLY A 169 -4.36 12.50 23.69
CA GLY A 169 -3.85 13.87 23.55
C GLY A 169 -2.95 14.07 22.34
N TYR A 170 -2.56 15.32 22.12
CA TYR A 170 -1.77 15.75 20.97
C TYR A 170 -0.43 15.03 20.87
N ASP A 171 0.32 14.93 21.97
CA ASP A 171 1.65 14.32 21.96
C ASP A 171 1.58 12.82 21.67
N VAL A 172 0.61 12.11 22.26
CA VAL A 172 0.42 10.69 22.00
C VAL A 172 0.00 10.46 20.54
N ALA A 173 -0.85 11.32 19.97
CA ALA A 173 -1.21 11.26 18.55
C ALA A 173 0.02 11.39 17.64
N ARG A 174 1.02 12.22 17.99
CA ARG A 174 2.31 12.34 17.27
C ARG A 174 3.10 11.04 17.31
N TYR A 175 3.20 10.38 18.47
CA TYR A 175 3.86 9.07 18.59
C TYR A 175 3.15 8.01 17.76
N VAL A 176 1.82 7.95 17.83
CA VAL A 176 1.02 7.00 17.03
C VAL A 176 1.24 7.24 15.54
N HIS A 177 1.21 8.50 15.09
CA HIS A 177 1.45 8.86 13.69
C HIS A 177 2.85 8.43 13.23
N PHE A 178 3.87 8.69 14.04
CA PHE A 178 5.25 8.30 13.76
C PHE A 178 5.42 6.77 13.70
N ILE A 179 4.82 6.02 14.63
CA ILE A 179 4.87 4.55 14.65
C ILE A 179 4.17 3.98 13.40
N CYS A 180 3.00 4.51 13.03
CA CYS A 180 2.29 4.11 11.82
C CYS A 180 3.12 4.42 10.56
N MET A 181 3.75 5.61 10.48
CA MET A 181 4.66 5.97 9.39
C MET A 181 5.83 4.98 9.31
N SER A 182 6.45 4.65 10.43
CA SER A 182 7.55 3.67 10.48
C SER A 182 7.12 2.28 10.03
N ALA A 183 5.92 1.84 10.41
CA ALA A 183 5.34 0.58 9.94
C ALA A 183 5.07 0.59 8.42
N ILE A 184 4.61 1.70 7.87
CA ILE A 184 4.41 1.88 6.42
C ILE A 184 5.76 1.84 5.69
N VAL A 185 6.79 2.51 6.20
CA VAL A 185 8.15 2.47 5.61
C VAL A 185 8.71 1.05 5.62
N ALA A 186 8.60 0.34 6.74
CA ALA A 186 9.03 -1.05 6.85
C ALA A 186 8.28 -1.95 5.85
N PHE A 187 6.95 -1.80 5.77
CA PHE A 187 6.14 -2.50 4.78
C PHE A 187 6.58 -2.18 3.34
N LEU A 188 6.83 -0.91 3.02
CA LEU A 188 7.27 -0.47 1.69
C LEU A 188 8.60 -1.12 1.28
N ILE A 189 9.57 -1.16 2.20
CA ILE A 189 10.87 -1.80 1.95
C ILE A 189 10.68 -3.28 1.61
N VAL A 190 9.94 -4.01 2.44
CA VAL A 190 9.66 -5.43 2.21
C VAL A 190 8.86 -5.64 0.92
N HIS A 191 7.85 -4.81 0.68
CA HIS A 191 7.01 -4.87 -0.51
C HIS A 191 7.82 -4.68 -1.80
N VAL A 192 8.68 -3.68 -1.85
CA VAL A 192 9.53 -3.41 -3.02
C VAL A 192 10.55 -4.54 -3.22
N ALA A 193 11.19 -5.01 -2.15
CA ALA A 193 12.12 -6.13 -2.21
C ALA A 193 11.45 -7.39 -2.79
N LEU A 194 10.26 -7.75 -2.29
CA LEU A 194 9.50 -8.90 -2.80
C LEU A 194 9.02 -8.70 -4.26
N ALA A 195 8.63 -7.48 -4.63
CA ALA A 195 8.24 -7.17 -6.01
C ALA A 195 9.41 -7.34 -7.00
N LEU A 196 10.62 -6.99 -6.58
CA LEU A 196 11.84 -7.18 -7.38
C LEU A 196 12.26 -8.65 -7.46
N LEU A 197 12.10 -9.41 -6.37
CA LEU A 197 12.38 -10.85 -6.34
C LEU A 197 11.39 -11.69 -7.17
N VAL A 198 10.16 -11.18 -7.40
CA VAL A 198 9.13 -11.85 -8.19
C VAL A 198 8.72 -10.99 -9.39
N PRO A 199 9.51 -10.93 -10.47
CA PRO A 199 9.28 -10.03 -11.61
C PRO A 199 7.91 -10.19 -12.28
N LYS A 200 7.32 -11.38 -12.21
CA LYS A 200 5.96 -11.64 -12.72
C LYS A 200 4.91 -10.78 -11.97
N SER A 201 5.08 -10.56 -10.68
CA SER A 201 4.20 -9.70 -9.87
C SER A 201 4.30 -8.22 -10.29
N LEU A 202 5.52 -7.74 -10.47
CA LEU A 202 5.78 -6.38 -10.97
C LEU A 202 5.18 -6.18 -12.37
N ARG A 203 5.39 -7.15 -13.29
CA ARG A 203 4.81 -7.12 -14.64
C ARG A 203 3.28 -7.07 -14.59
N ALA A 204 2.63 -7.88 -13.74
CA ALA A 204 1.18 -7.84 -13.56
C ALA A 204 0.68 -6.46 -13.08
N MET A 205 1.50 -5.73 -12.31
CA MET A 205 1.16 -4.39 -11.81
C MET A 205 1.42 -3.27 -12.85
N ILE A 206 2.28 -3.51 -13.84
CA ILE A 206 2.55 -2.57 -14.95
C ILE A 206 1.57 -2.77 -16.10
N ILE A 207 1.47 -4.00 -16.63
CA ILE A 207 0.71 -4.30 -17.86
C ILE A 207 -0.58 -5.09 -17.61
N GLY A 208 -0.83 -5.57 -16.40
CA GLY A 208 -2.09 -6.24 -15.99
C GLY A 208 -2.12 -7.76 -16.22
N ARG A 209 -1.05 -8.34 -16.78
CA ARG A 209 -0.97 -9.75 -17.18
C ARG A 209 0.44 -10.31 -16.98
#